data_13c33db37d61015e8befc9e26686e76a
#
_entry.id   13c33db37d61015e8befc9e26686e76a
#
_cell.length_a   1.000
_cell.length_b   1.000
_cell.length_c   1.000
_cell.angle_alpha   90.00
_cell.angle_beta   90.00
_cell.angle_gamma   90.00
#
_symmetry.space_group_name_H-M   'P 1'
#
loop_
_entity.id
_entity.type
_entity.pdbx_description
1 polymer ?
#
loop_
_entity_poly.entity_id
_entity_poly.type
_entity_poly.pdbx_seq_one_letter_code
_entity_poly.pdbx_strand_id
1 'polypeptide(L)'
;LDDIKITDQFAAHIIWMNKEKMLPERNYIFRFTNSYITGKITDLVHKININSYEKIASKSLKLNDIGYCKIALSRKTFIQSYNDNNQLGSFVIIDQFNNLTVGAGVIDYELRRASNISWHEMSVDKVKRSKMNSQKPSVLWFTGFSGSGKSTIANILEQKLHDLNKRTYLLDGDNIRHGLNKDLGFTDEDRVENIRRVSEVAKLMTDAGLITLVSFISPFKSERKMARDLFEDSEFVEIFVDTPLE
;
A
#
# COMPACT_ATOMS: atom_id res chain seq x y z
N LEU A 1 1.48 -17.74 -30.76
CA LEU A 1 0.51 -17.36 -29.73
C LEU A 1 0.75 -18.06 -28.38
N ASP A 2 1.75 -18.98 -28.31
CA ASP A 2 1.91 -19.89 -27.16
C ASP A 2 2.60 -19.30 -25.91
N ASP A 3 3.09 -18.04 -25.96
CA ASP A 3 3.85 -17.45 -24.85
C ASP A 3 3.17 -16.27 -24.16
N ILE A 4 1.92 -15.92 -24.52
CA ILE A 4 1.18 -14.88 -23.83
C ILE A 4 0.70 -15.41 -22.48
N LYS A 5 1.09 -14.73 -21.39
CA LYS A 5 0.71 -15.09 -20.03
C LYS A 5 -0.37 -14.17 -19.51
N ILE A 6 -1.25 -14.69 -18.65
CA ILE A 6 -2.29 -13.92 -17.97
C ILE A 6 -1.92 -13.91 -16.48
N THR A 7 -1.39 -12.81 -16.01
CA THR A 7 -0.91 -12.69 -14.62
C THR A 7 -1.17 -11.30 -14.05
N ASP A 8 -1.14 -11.20 -12.75
CA ASP A 8 -1.13 -9.96 -11.98
C ASP A 8 0.23 -9.69 -11.33
N GLN A 9 1.23 -10.58 -11.54
CA GLN A 9 2.56 -10.42 -10.95
C GLN A 9 3.66 -10.79 -11.93
N PHE A 10 4.67 -9.92 -12.02
CA PHE A 10 5.81 -10.15 -12.91
C PHE A 10 7.08 -9.46 -12.39
N ALA A 11 8.22 -9.92 -12.89
CA ALA A 11 9.52 -9.28 -12.71
C ALA A 11 9.82 -8.38 -13.91
N ALA A 12 10.44 -7.24 -13.68
CA ALA A 12 10.74 -6.26 -14.72
C ALA A 12 11.97 -5.41 -14.39
N HIS A 13 12.65 -4.95 -15.42
CA HIS A 13 13.59 -3.84 -15.30
C HIS A 13 12.83 -2.52 -15.43
N ILE A 14 13.11 -1.58 -14.52
CA ILE A 14 12.47 -0.26 -14.49
C ILE A 14 13.54 0.81 -14.52
N ILE A 15 13.34 1.83 -15.36
CA ILE A 15 14.03 3.12 -15.24
C ILE A 15 13.12 4.10 -14.49
N TRP A 16 13.65 4.73 -13.44
CA TRP A 16 12.91 5.73 -12.67
C TRP A 16 13.20 7.12 -13.19
N MET A 17 12.16 7.89 -13.48
CA MET A 17 12.25 9.20 -14.16
C MET A 17 11.77 10.37 -13.30
N ASN A 18 11.44 10.15 -12.02
CA ASN A 18 10.98 11.23 -11.14
C ASN A 18 12.09 11.69 -10.19
N LYS A 19 12.03 12.96 -9.79
CA LYS A 19 12.91 13.54 -8.75
C LYS A 19 12.65 12.93 -7.39
N GLU A 20 11.38 12.63 -7.07
CA GLU A 20 11.03 11.86 -5.89
C GLU A 20 11.45 10.40 -6.07
N LYS A 21 11.96 9.80 -5.00
CA LYS A 21 12.39 8.41 -5.01
C LYS A 21 11.21 7.47 -5.28
N MET A 22 11.45 6.41 -6.02
CA MET A 22 10.57 5.25 -6.04
C MET A 22 10.65 4.56 -4.68
N LEU A 23 9.50 4.35 -4.06
CA LEU A 23 9.36 3.59 -2.82
C LEU A 23 8.52 2.35 -3.11
N PRO A 24 8.96 1.16 -2.69
CA PRO A 24 8.14 -0.04 -2.74
C PRO A 24 6.80 0.14 -2.00
N GLU A 25 5.82 -0.69 -2.37
CA GLU A 25 4.46 -0.74 -1.81
C GLU A 25 3.58 0.48 -2.10
N ARG A 26 4.08 1.54 -2.75
CA ARG A 26 3.24 2.64 -3.26
C ARG A 26 2.42 2.21 -4.45
N ASN A 27 1.19 2.71 -4.52
CA ASN A 27 0.31 2.50 -5.67
C ASN A 27 0.63 3.48 -6.81
N TYR A 28 0.75 2.92 -8.00
CA TYR A 28 0.94 3.64 -9.26
C TYR A 28 -0.09 3.15 -10.29
N ILE A 29 -0.25 3.87 -11.38
CA ILE A 29 -0.96 3.40 -12.55
C ILE A 29 0.07 2.84 -13.53
N PHE A 30 -0.08 1.59 -13.89
CA PHE A 30 0.70 0.93 -14.93
C PHE A 30 -0.07 1.01 -16.24
N ARG A 31 0.50 1.67 -17.22
CA ARG A 31 -0.06 1.76 -18.57
C ARG A 31 0.63 0.74 -19.46
N PHE A 32 -0.13 -0.24 -19.88
CA PHE A 32 0.23 -1.19 -20.95
C PHE A 32 -0.35 -0.71 -22.29
N THR A 33 -0.05 -1.43 -23.36
CA THR A 33 -0.52 -1.06 -24.72
C THR A 33 -2.02 -0.76 -24.77
N ASN A 34 -2.86 -1.58 -24.12
CA ASN A 34 -4.31 -1.53 -24.21
C ASN A 34 -5.01 -1.32 -22.86
N SER A 35 -4.29 -1.07 -21.78
CA SER A 35 -4.92 -0.97 -20.45
C SER A 35 -4.15 -0.09 -19.49
N TYR A 36 -4.92 0.50 -18.56
CA TYR A 36 -4.43 1.17 -17.37
C TYR A 36 -4.83 0.34 -16.17
N ILE A 37 -3.87 -0.05 -15.35
CA ILE A 37 -4.10 -0.93 -14.20
C ILE A 37 -3.37 -0.35 -13.01
N THR A 38 -4.05 -0.21 -11.88
CA THR A 38 -3.41 0.15 -10.62
C THR A 38 -2.55 -1.02 -10.13
N GLY A 39 -1.38 -0.72 -9.63
CA GLY A 39 -0.47 -1.73 -9.11
C GLY A 39 0.62 -1.09 -8.27
N LYS A 40 1.51 -1.91 -7.78
CA LYS A 40 2.63 -1.49 -6.93
C LYS A 40 3.90 -2.26 -7.26
N ILE A 41 5.02 -1.63 -6.99
CA ILE A 41 6.32 -2.28 -6.95
C ILE A 41 6.45 -2.89 -5.56
N THR A 42 6.38 -4.23 -5.46
CA THR A 42 6.39 -4.95 -4.18
C THR A 42 7.79 -5.16 -3.64
N ASP A 43 8.79 -5.20 -4.52
CA ASP A 43 10.16 -5.46 -4.13
C ASP A 43 11.13 -4.84 -5.15
N LEU A 44 12.18 -4.18 -4.66
CA LEU A 44 13.34 -3.80 -5.44
C LEU A 44 14.45 -4.81 -5.14
N VAL A 45 14.62 -5.77 -6.04
CA VAL A 45 15.59 -6.86 -5.86
C VAL A 45 17.02 -6.32 -5.86
N HIS A 46 17.34 -5.46 -6.82
CA HIS A 46 18.61 -4.74 -6.90
C HIS A 46 18.53 -3.56 -7.87
N LYS A 47 19.41 -2.61 -7.66
CA LYS A 47 19.71 -1.53 -8.59
C LYS A 47 20.87 -1.93 -9.51
N ILE A 48 20.88 -1.44 -10.74
CA ILE A 48 21.94 -1.69 -11.71
C ILE A 48 22.80 -0.42 -11.82
N ASN A 49 24.10 -0.58 -11.65
CA ASN A 49 25.06 0.47 -11.98
C ASN A 49 25.22 0.55 -13.51
N ILE A 50 24.82 1.66 -14.11
CA ILE A 50 24.83 1.83 -15.56
C ILE A 50 26.24 1.82 -16.19
N ASN A 51 27.29 2.08 -15.38
CA ASN A 51 28.67 2.12 -15.87
C ASN A 51 29.37 0.76 -15.74
N SER A 52 29.15 0.04 -14.62
CA SER A 52 29.82 -1.24 -14.36
C SER A 52 28.91 -2.46 -14.58
N TYR A 53 27.61 -2.25 -14.79
CA TYR A 53 26.56 -3.29 -14.86
C TYR A 53 26.44 -4.14 -13.59
N GLU A 54 27.04 -3.71 -12.50
CA GLU A 54 26.98 -4.42 -11.23
C GLU A 54 25.61 -4.26 -10.57
N LYS A 55 25.21 -5.31 -9.87
CA LYS A 55 23.98 -5.34 -9.07
C LYS A 55 24.28 -4.78 -7.68
N ILE A 56 23.59 -3.70 -7.32
CA ILE A 56 23.77 -3.01 -6.05
C ILE A 56 22.50 -3.19 -5.20
N ALA A 57 22.65 -3.62 -3.96
CA ALA A 57 21.53 -3.67 -3.02
C ALA A 57 21.00 -2.25 -2.75
N SER A 58 19.70 -2.05 -2.90
CA SER A 58 19.03 -0.78 -2.65
C SER A 58 17.58 -1.03 -2.26
N LYS A 59 17.01 -0.13 -1.46
CA LYS A 59 15.59 -0.16 -1.09
C LYS A 59 14.73 0.83 -1.91
N SER A 60 15.36 1.68 -2.73
CA SER A 60 14.65 2.69 -3.52
C SER A 60 15.42 3.04 -4.81
N LEU A 61 14.72 3.60 -5.80
CA LEU A 61 15.33 4.14 -7.01
C LEU A 61 15.23 5.67 -6.99
N LYS A 62 16.33 6.31 -7.34
CA LYS A 62 16.41 7.77 -7.58
C LYS A 62 16.23 8.06 -9.07
N LEU A 63 16.12 9.34 -9.43
CA LEU A 63 16.07 9.79 -10.82
C LEU A 63 17.20 9.16 -11.65
N ASN A 64 16.82 8.58 -12.80
CA ASN A 64 17.69 7.87 -13.75
C ASN A 64 18.30 6.55 -13.22
N ASP A 65 17.88 6.07 -12.07
CA ASP A 65 18.27 4.74 -11.63
C ASP A 65 17.54 3.66 -12.41
N ILE A 66 18.24 2.56 -12.68
CA ILE A 66 17.65 1.34 -13.24
C ILE A 66 17.62 0.29 -12.15
N GLY A 67 16.46 -0.33 -11.94
CA GLY A 67 16.26 -1.39 -10.95
C GLY A 67 15.58 -2.60 -11.51
N TYR A 68 15.88 -3.76 -10.94
CA TYR A 68 15.14 -4.99 -11.15
C TYR A 68 14.14 -5.18 -10.05
N CYS A 69 12.85 -5.20 -10.42
CA CYS A 69 11.74 -5.07 -9.51
C CYS A 69 10.73 -6.19 -9.68
N LYS A 70 10.01 -6.51 -8.60
CA LYS A 70 8.78 -7.31 -8.63
C LYS A 70 7.58 -6.37 -8.58
N ILE A 71 6.60 -6.64 -9.41
CA ILE A 71 5.40 -5.81 -9.56
C ILE A 71 4.17 -6.66 -9.32
N ALA A 72 3.20 -6.09 -8.58
CA ALA A 72 1.88 -6.67 -8.42
C ALA A 72 0.81 -5.67 -8.90
N LEU A 73 -0.10 -6.15 -9.74
CA LEU A 73 -1.22 -5.39 -10.27
C LEU A 73 -2.51 -5.72 -9.51
N SER A 74 -3.48 -4.82 -9.55
CA SER A 74 -4.81 -5.01 -8.93
C SER A 74 -5.68 -6.03 -9.68
N ARG A 75 -5.35 -6.33 -10.93
CA ARG A 75 -6.05 -7.34 -11.75
C ARG A 75 -5.08 -7.99 -12.74
N LYS A 76 -5.43 -9.18 -13.19
CA LYS A 76 -4.66 -9.91 -14.22
C LYS A 76 -4.72 -9.18 -15.55
N THR A 77 -3.60 -9.23 -16.28
CA THR A 77 -3.47 -8.69 -17.64
C THR A 77 -2.63 -9.64 -18.50
N PHE A 78 -2.72 -9.41 -19.82
CA PHE A 78 -1.90 -10.13 -20.79
C PHE A 78 -0.51 -9.52 -20.79
N ILE A 79 0.51 -10.33 -20.58
CA ILE A 79 1.91 -9.94 -20.67
C ILE A 79 2.71 -10.96 -21.48
N GLN A 80 3.85 -10.49 -21.96
CA GLN A 80 4.89 -11.33 -22.58
C GLN A 80 6.25 -10.77 -22.17
N SER A 81 7.31 -11.57 -22.26
CA SER A 81 8.67 -11.03 -22.10
C SER A 81 8.94 -9.98 -23.18
N TYR A 82 9.65 -8.91 -22.81
CA TYR A 82 10.04 -7.86 -23.77
C TYR A 82 10.88 -8.40 -24.92
N ASN A 83 11.68 -9.44 -24.67
CA ASN A 83 12.50 -10.07 -25.70
C ASN A 83 11.65 -10.78 -26.75
N ASP A 84 10.47 -11.27 -26.38
CA ASP A 84 9.57 -11.98 -27.28
C ASP A 84 8.58 -11.04 -27.96
N ASN A 85 8.15 -10.00 -27.26
CA ASN A 85 7.20 -9.02 -27.78
C ASN A 85 7.34 -7.66 -27.09
N ASN A 86 7.90 -6.69 -27.79
CA ASN A 86 8.17 -5.36 -27.24
C ASN A 86 6.89 -4.63 -26.83
N GLN A 87 5.76 -4.85 -27.50
CA GLN A 87 4.49 -4.15 -27.20
C GLN A 87 3.83 -4.71 -25.95
N LEU A 88 3.76 -6.03 -25.78
CA LEU A 88 3.17 -6.68 -24.61
C LEU A 88 4.16 -6.79 -23.44
N GLY A 89 5.44 -6.62 -23.71
CA GLY A 89 6.51 -6.70 -22.73
C GLY A 89 6.96 -5.34 -22.19
N SER A 90 6.28 -4.24 -22.49
CA SER A 90 6.64 -2.90 -22.01
C SER A 90 5.49 -2.20 -21.34
N PHE A 91 5.82 -1.30 -20.42
CA PHE A 91 4.84 -0.49 -19.70
C PHE A 91 5.42 0.85 -19.25
N VAL A 92 4.51 1.78 -18.95
CA VAL A 92 4.83 3.10 -18.37
C VAL A 92 4.22 3.17 -16.98
N ILE A 93 4.93 3.78 -16.04
CA ILE A 93 4.49 4.01 -14.67
C ILE A 93 4.07 5.45 -14.52
N ILE A 94 2.85 5.67 -14.02
CA ILE A 94 2.22 6.97 -13.89
C ILE A 94 1.85 7.19 -12.43
N ASP A 95 2.17 8.34 -11.89
CA ASP A 95 1.73 8.76 -10.58
C ASP A 95 0.22 9.05 -10.60
N GLN A 96 -0.51 8.47 -9.64
CA GLN A 96 -1.98 8.55 -9.60
C GLN A 96 -2.55 9.89 -9.12
N PHE A 97 -1.72 10.82 -8.62
CA PHE A 97 -2.18 12.11 -8.10
C PHE A 97 -2.00 13.25 -9.10
N ASN A 98 -0.88 13.24 -9.81
CA ASN A 98 -0.52 14.31 -10.74
C ASN A 98 -0.55 13.86 -12.21
N ASN A 99 -0.80 12.55 -12.46
CA ASN A 99 -0.80 11.93 -13.78
C ASN A 99 0.52 12.07 -14.56
N LEU A 100 1.63 12.34 -13.86
CA LEU A 100 2.94 12.40 -14.49
C LEU A 100 3.52 11.01 -14.70
N THR A 101 4.21 10.83 -15.82
CA THR A 101 5.05 9.66 -16.05
C THR A 101 6.24 9.70 -15.09
N VAL A 102 6.35 8.70 -14.22
CA VAL A 102 7.40 8.60 -13.20
C VAL A 102 8.40 7.49 -13.47
N GLY A 103 8.12 6.63 -14.42
CA GLY A 103 9.03 5.55 -14.84
C GLY A 103 8.51 4.80 -16.04
N ALA A 104 9.36 3.93 -16.56
CA ALA A 104 9.01 2.97 -17.61
C ALA A 104 9.74 1.65 -17.34
N GLY A 105 9.23 0.56 -17.87
CA GLY A 105 9.85 -0.73 -17.65
C GLY A 105 9.62 -1.73 -18.76
N VAL A 106 10.45 -2.77 -18.71
CA VAL A 106 10.39 -3.93 -19.61
C VAL A 106 10.24 -5.20 -18.79
N ILE A 107 9.30 -6.03 -19.18
CA ILE A 107 8.95 -7.28 -18.49
C ILE A 107 9.98 -8.35 -18.82
N ASP A 108 10.46 -9.02 -17.79
CA ASP A 108 11.36 -10.16 -17.92
C ASP A 108 10.56 -11.47 -17.97
N TYR A 109 9.85 -11.79 -16.89
CA TYR A 109 8.98 -12.96 -16.83
C TYR A 109 7.85 -12.82 -15.81
N GLU A 110 6.83 -13.67 -15.94
CA GLU A 110 5.75 -13.78 -14.97
C GLU A 110 6.24 -14.34 -13.61
N LEU A 111 5.75 -13.79 -12.52
CA LEU A 111 5.93 -14.36 -11.20
C LEU A 111 4.75 -15.30 -10.91
N ARG A 112 5.04 -16.56 -10.59
CA ARG A 112 4.03 -17.52 -10.16
C ARG A 112 3.70 -17.25 -8.68
N ARG A 113 2.54 -16.69 -8.41
CA ARG A 113 1.97 -16.77 -7.08
C ARG A 113 1.61 -18.22 -6.79
N ALA A 114 1.77 -18.67 -5.55
CA ALA A 114 1.23 -19.96 -5.16
C ALA A 114 -0.27 -19.99 -5.56
N SER A 115 -0.58 -20.78 -6.60
CA SER A 115 -1.91 -20.83 -7.24
C SER A 115 -2.99 -21.44 -6.35
N ASN A 116 -2.61 -21.91 -5.17
CA ASN A 116 -3.46 -22.55 -4.17
C ASN A 116 -4.02 -21.58 -3.09
N ILE A 117 -3.77 -20.27 -3.20
CA ILE A 117 -4.42 -19.29 -2.33
C ILE A 117 -5.76 -18.92 -2.96
N SER A 118 -6.84 -19.47 -2.40
CA SER A 118 -8.20 -19.12 -2.76
C SER A 118 -8.87 -18.37 -1.60
N TRP A 119 -9.75 -17.42 -1.94
CA TRP A 119 -10.60 -16.79 -0.93
C TRP A 119 -11.65 -17.80 -0.47
N HIS A 120 -11.72 -18.02 0.84
CA HIS A 120 -12.76 -18.83 1.46
C HIS A 120 -13.87 -17.92 1.99
N GLU A 121 -15.09 -18.13 1.55
CA GLU A 121 -16.25 -17.47 2.13
C GLU A 121 -16.51 -18.03 3.52
N MET A 122 -16.49 -17.16 4.52
CA MET A 122 -16.73 -17.55 5.90
C MET A 122 -18.20 -17.40 6.25
N SER A 123 -18.74 -18.39 7.01
CA SER A 123 -20.13 -18.38 7.45
C SER A 123 -20.48 -17.20 8.35
N VAL A 124 -19.50 -16.63 9.06
CA VAL A 124 -19.62 -15.42 9.87
C VAL A 124 -18.87 -14.30 9.18
N ASP A 125 -19.62 -13.39 8.58
CA ASP A 125 -19.11 -12.23 7.83
C ASP A 125 -19.17 -10.93 8.65
N LYS A 126 -18.70 -9.82 8.08
CA LYS A 126 -18.71 -8.48 8.66
C LYS A 126 -20.15 -8.04 9.03
N VAL A 127 -21.13 -8.35 8.21
CA VAL A 127 -22.52 -7.95 8.45
C VAL A 127 -23.09 -8.62 9.70
N LYS A 128 -22.85 -9.92 9.88
CA LYS A 128 -23.27 -10.67 11.06
C LYS A 128 -22.58 -10.17 12.32
N ARG A 129 -21.28 -9.87 12.25
CA ARG A 129 -20.52 -9.30 13.38
C ARG A 129 -21.00 -7.89 13.74
N SER A 130 -21.25 -7.04 12.75
CA SER A 130 -21.79 -5.69 12.90
C SER A 130 -23.15 -5.73 13.62
N LYS A 131 -24.05 -6.62 13.17
CA LYS A 131 -25.37 -6.80 13.81
C LYS A 131 -25.25 -7.28 15.25
N MET A 132 -24.37 -8.24 15.53
CA MET A 132 -24.13 -8.73 16.89
C MET A 132 -23.58 -7.64 17.81
N ASN A 133 -22.66 -6.79 17.30
CA ASN A 133 -22.08 -5.68 18.04
C ASN A 133 -22.99 -4.45 18.11
N SER A 134 -24.13 -4.43 17.42
CA SER A 134 -25.06 -3.29 17.34
C SER A 134 -24.35 -1.98 16.98
N GLN A 135 -23.44 -2.04 16.00
CA GLN A 135 -22.66 -0.89 15.55
C GLN A 135 -22.25 -1.02 14.07
N LYS A 136 -21.99 0.13 13.43
CA LYS A 136 -21.41 0.19 12.10
C LYS A 136 -19.87 0.13 12.24
N PRO A 137 -19.19 -0.89 11.70
CA PRO A 137 -17.74 -0.93 11.70
C PRO A 137 -17.19 0.23 10.89
N SER A 138 -16.12 0.84 11.37
CA SER A 138 -15.48 1.97 10.69
C SER A 138 -14.05 2.15 11.15
N VAL A 139 -13.27 2.87 10.36
CA VAL A 139 -11.91 3.30 10.69
C VAL A 139 -11.90 4.82 10.86
N LEU A 140 -11.43 5.29 12.00
CA LEU A 140 -11.16 6.69 12.30
C LEU A 140 -9.65 6.90 12.22
N TRP A 141 -9.18 7.43 11.10
CA TRP A 141 -7.76 7.59 10.78
C TRP A 141 -7.27 8.98 11.15
N PHE A 142 -6.61 9.10 12.31
CA PHE A 142 -6.00 10.35 12.77
C PHE A 142 -4.63 10.53 12.12
N THR A 143 -4.44 11.65 11.42
CA THR A 143 -3.18 12.07 10.81
C THR A 143 -2.80 13.48 11.26
N GLY A 144 -1.53 13.85 11.16
CA GLY A 144 -0.99 15.15 11.58
C GLY A 144 0.43 15.04 12.10
N PHE A 145 1.04 16.17 12.45
CA PHE A 145 2.43 16.23 12.90
C PHE A 145 2.69 15.45 14.20
N SER A 146 3.95 15.09 14.45
CA SER A 146 4.37 14.56 15.75
C SER A 146 4.05 15.59 16.84
N GLY A 147 3.52 15.14 17.96
CA GLY A 147 3.13 16.04 19.06
C GLY A 147 1.79 16.79 18.87
N SER A 148 1.06 16.63 17.75
CA SER A 148 -0.20 17.34 17.51
C SER A 148 -1.39 16.86 18.36
N GLY A 149 -1.19 15.91 19.28
CA GLY A 149 -2.27 15.43 20.17
C GLY A 149 -3.12 14.29 19.60
N LYS A 150 -2.76 13.68 18.48
CA LYS A 150 -3.53 12.58 17.84
C LYS A 150 -3.87 11.45 18.82
N SER A 151 -2.88 10.91 19.50
CA SER A 151 -3.06 9.79 20.44
C SER A 151 -3.94 10.20 21.62
N THR A 152 -3.82 11.44 22.11
CA THR A 152 -4.65 11.97 23.19
C THR A 152 -6.10 12.06 22.76
N ILE A 153 -6.38 12.66 21.59
CA ILE A 153 -7.74 12.80 21.05
C ILE A 153 -8.34 11.43 20.75
N ALA A 154 -7.57 10.54 20.13
CA ALA A 154 -8.01 9.17 19.81
C ALA A 154 -8.38 8.38 21.08
N ASN A 155 -7.56 8.46 22.13
CA ASN A 155 -7.80 7.80 23.40
C ASN A 155 -9.06 8.35 24.12
N ILE A 156 -9.25 9.67 24.13
CA ILE A 156 -10.46 10.30 24.71
C ILE A 156 -11.72 9.87 23.93
N LEU A 157 -11.61 9.81 22.60
CA LEU A 157 -12.73 9.35 21.77
C LEU A 157 -13.03 7.87 22.01
N GLU A 158 -12.00 7.03 22.13
CA GLU A 158 -12.17 5.62 22.44
C GLU A 158 -12.89 5.42 23.78
N GLN A 159 -12.51 6.17 24.84
CA GLN A 159 -13.19 6.14 26.14
C GLN A 159 -14.68 6.48 26.01
N LYS A 160 -15.01 7.57 25.29
CA LYS A 160 -16.40 7.96 25.05
C LYS A 160 -17.21 6.90 24.28
N LEU A 161 -16.59 6.28 23.29
CA LEU A 161 -17.24 5.19 22.54
C LEU A 161 -17.44 3.95 23.43
N HIS A 162 -16.47 3.63 24.29
CA HIS A 162 -16.57 2.55 25.26
C HIS A 162 -17.72 2.80 26.26
N ASP A 163 -17.87 4.02 26.78
CA ASP A 163 -18.97 4.40 27.67
C ASP A 163 -20.35 4.26 26.99
N LEU A 164 -20.39 4.38 25.67
CA LEU A 164 -21.55 4.10 24.83
C LEU A 164 -21.71 2.61 24.47
N ASN A 165 -20.97 1.72 25.14
CA ASN A 165 -20.94 0.26 24.90
C ASN A 165 -20.55 -0.12 23.47
N LYS A 166 -19.71 0.71 22.80
CA LYS A 166 -19.17 0.37 21.48
C LYS A 166 -17.92 -0.51 21.61
N ARG A 167 -17.73 -1.41 20.65
CA ARG A 167 -16.55 -2.28 20.54
C ARG A 167 -15.50 -1.55 19.72
N THR A 168 -14.43 -1.14 20.36
CA THR A 168 -13.38 -0.32 19.76
C THR A 168 -12.01 -0.97 19.87
N TYR A 169 -11.05 -0.50 19.08
CA TYR A 169 -9.63 -0.78 19.27
C TYR A 169 -8.79 0.39 18.75
N LEU A 170 -7.87 0.88 19.57
CA LEU A 170 -6.93 1.94 19.21
C LEU A 170 -5.60 1.35 18.76
N LEU A 171 -5.26 1.54 17.48
CA LEU A 171 -3.94 1.28 16.90
C LEU A 171 -3.10 2.55 17.01
N ASP A 172 -2.30 2.64 18.06
CA ASP A 172 -1.38 3.76 18.28
C ASP A 172 -0.01 3.49 17.67
N GLY A 173 0.59 4.52 17.05
CA GLY A 173 1.82 4.39 16.29
C GLY A 173 3.02 3.92 17.10
N ASP A 174 3.16 4.37 18.33
CA ASP A 174 4.27 3.97 19.20
C ASP A 174 4.05 2.55 19.74
N ASN A 175 2.83 2.22 20.15
CA ASN A 175 2.49 0.90 20.65
C ASN A 175 2.70 -0.20 19.59
N ILE A 176 2.31 0.05 18.36
CA ILE A 176 2.48 -0.91 17.25
C ILE A 176 3.96 -1.18 16.94
N ARG A 177 4.84 -0.21 17.17
CA ARG A 177 6.29 -0.39 16.99
C ARG A 177 6.95 -1.27 18.04
N HIS A 178 6.32 -1.52 19.17
CA HIS A 178 6.81 -2.49 20.16
C HIS A 178 6.58 -3.95 19.74
N GLY A 179 5.70 -4.21 18.80
CA GLY A 179 5.32 -5.55 18.35
C GLY A 179 5.34 -5.71 16.84
N LEU A 180 4.21 -5.44 16.21
CA LEU A 180 3.96 -5.68 14.79
C LEU A 180 5.02 -5.07 13.86
N ASN A 181 5.49 -3.87 14.17
CA ASN A 181 6.40 -3.09 13.34
C ASN A 181 7.76 -2.81 14.03
N LYS A 182 8.18 -3.70 14.94
CA LYS A 182 9.46 -3.56 15.67
C LYS A 182 10.69 -3.65 14.76
N ASP A 183 10.55 -4.25 13.60
CA ASP A 183 11.58 -4.40 12.56
C ASP A 183 11.72 -3.15 11.67
N LEU A 184 10.82 -2.18 11.80
CA LEU A 184 10.81 -0.97 10.97
C LEU A 184 11.44 0.22 11.68
N GLY A 185 12.28 0.96 10.95
CA GLY A 185 12.86 2.23 11.36
C GLY A 185 11.97 3.44 11.01
N PHE A 186 12.64 4.56 10.66
CA PHE A 186 11.98 5.83 10.35
C PHE A 186 12.33 6.36 8.94
N THR A 187 12.91 5.52 8.09
CA THR A 187 13.13 5.86 6.69
C THR A 187 11.79 6.01 5.96
N ASP A 188 11.78 6.62 4.79
CA ASP A 188 10.54 6.77 4.01
C ASP A 188 9.97 5.40 3.62
N GLU A 189 10.84 4.44 3.28
CA GLU A 189 10.48 3.06 2.95
C GLU A 189 9.82 2.37 4.15
N ASP A 190 10.42 2.50 5.35
CA ASP A 190 9.87 1.94 6.58
C ASP A 190 8.53 2.58 6.95
N ARG A 191 8.35 3.89 6.68
CA ARG A 191 7.07 4.58 6.89
C ARG A 191 5.98 4.06 5.97
N VAL A 192 6.27 3.84 4.69
CA VAL A 192 5.32 3.25 3.73
C VAL A 192 4.89 1.86 4.19
N GLU A 193 5.84 1.00 4.53
CA GLU A 193 5.55 -0.37 5.00
C GLU A 193 4.81 -0.37 6.35
N ASN A 194 5.13 0.57 7.24
CA ASN A 194 4.43 0.74 8.51
C ASN A 194 2.94 1.02 8.27
N ILE A 195 2.62 1.98 7.40
CA ILE A 195 1.22 2.32 7.06
C ILE A 195 0.53 1.15 6.35
N ARG A 196 1.21 0.45 5.44
CA ARG A 196 0.65 -0.73 4.77
C ARG A 196 0.23 -1.81 5.78
N ARG A 197 1.12 -2.19 6.72
CA ARG A 197 0.79 -3.21 7.74
C ARG A 197 -0.37 -2.78 8.63
N VAL A 198 -0.34 -1.54 9.10
CA VAL A 198 -1.40 -1.00 9.97
C VAL A 198 -2.75 -0.96 9.25
N SER A 199 -2.76 -0.59 7.97
CA SER A 199 -3.98 -0.56 7.16
C SER A 199 -4.62 -1.94 7.02
N GLU A 200 -3.81 -2.98 6.80
CA GLU A 200 -4.30 -4.37 6.72
C GLU A 200 -4.86 -4.85 8.08
N VAL A 201 -4.19 -4.50 9.19
CA VAL A 201 -4.71 -4.82 10.54
C VAL A 201 -6.00 -4.07 10.81
N ALA A 202 -6.08 -2.78 10.48
CA ALA A 202 -7.30 -1.98 10.64
C ALA A 202 -8.46 -2.56 9.83
N LYS A 203 -8.20 -3.09 8.62
CA LYS A 203 -9.19 -3.78 7.81
C LYS A 203 -9.71 -5.04 8.49
N LEU A 204 -8.83 -5.89 9.03
CA LEU A 204 -9.23 -7.10 9.75
C LEU A 204 -10.07 -6.76 11.00
N MET A 205 -9.71 -5.70 11.74
CA MET A 205 -10.47 -5.23 12.90
C MET A 205 -11.87 -4.72 12.50
N THR A 206 -11.95 -3.98 11.40
CA THR A 206 -13.23 -3.50 10.84
C THR A 206 -14.08 -4.68 10.35
N ASP A 207 -13.49 -5.68 9.72
CA ASP A 207 -14.15 -6.93 9.34
C ASP A 207 -14.64 -7.71 10.56
N ALA A 208 -13.93 -7.63 11.69
CA ALA A 208 -14.37 -8.17 12.98
C ALA A 208 -15.55 -7.41 13.60
N GLY A 209 -16.03 -6.34 12.97
CA GLY A 209 -17.17 -5.55 13.42
C GLY A 209 -16.81 -4.45 14.41
N LEU A 210 -15.53 -4.05 14.51
CA LEU A 210 -15.04 -3.04 15.44
C LEU A 210 -15.05 -1.63 14.81
N ILE A 211 -15.10 -0.62 15.68
CA ILE A 211 -14.70 0.74 15.34
C ILE A 211 -13.21 0.84 15.67
N THR A 212 -12.40 0.99 14.64
CA THR A 212 -10.93 1.01 14.77
C THR A 212 -10.43 2.44 14.70
N LEU A 213 -9.75 2.88 15.75
CA LEU A 213 -9.07 4.17 15.77
C LEU A 213 -7.61 3.96 15.39
N VAL A 214 -7.09 4.74 14.47
CA VAL A 214 -5.71 4.64 13.97
C VAL A 214 -5.03 6.00 14.19
N SER A 215 -3.99 6.05 15.03
CA SER A 215 -3.26 7.27 15.37
C SER A 215 -1.82 7.21 14.86
N PHE A 216 -1.58 7.78 13.66
CA PHE A 216 -0.29 7.77 12.99
C PHE A 216 0.03 9.12 12.35
N ILE A 217 1.31 9.46 12.19
CA ILE A 217 1.72 10.66 11.46
C ILE A 217 1.24 10.58 10.01
N SER A 218 1.40 9.42 9.35
CA SER A 218 1.01 9.12 7.95
C SER A 218 1.21 10.33 7.00
N PRO A 219 2.45 10.78 6.78
CA PRO A 219 2.73 12.07 6.17
C PRO A 219 2.39 12.09 4.67
N PHE A 220 2.46 10.96 4.00
CA PHE A 220 2.30 10.89 2.55
C PHE A 220 0.83 10.65 2.16
N LYS A 221 0.35 11.45 1.22
CA LYS A 221 -1.02 11.34 0.70
C LYS A 221 -1.28 9.99 0.00
N SER A 222 -0.25 9.43 -0.64
CA SER A 222 -0.30 8.13 -1.31
C SER A 222 -0.63 6.99 -0.36
N GLU A 223 0.01 6.94 0.81
CA GLU A 223 -0.20 5.89 1.80
C GLU A 223 -1.56 6.03 2.49
N ARG A 224 -2.02 7.27 2.76
CA ARG A 224 -3.38 7.49 3.29
C ARG A 224 -4.47 7.09 2.28
N LYS A 225 -4.21 7.35 0.98
CA LYS A 225 -5.10 6.86 -0.08
C LYS A 225 -5.08 5.33 -0.17
N MET A 226 -3.89 4.71 -0.13
CA MET A 226 -3.75 3.25 -0.11
C MET A 226 -4.53 2.63 1.05
N ALA A 227 -4.44 3.23 2.25
CA ALA A 227 -5.21 2.79 3.40
C ALA A 227 -6.72 2.90 3.14
N ARG A 228 -7.19 4.05 2.67
CA ARG A 228 -8.60 4.29 2.34
C ARG A 228 -9.15 3.30 1.32
N ASP A 229 -8.39 2.97 0.28
CA ASP A 229 -8.81 2.09 -0.83
C ASP A 229 -9.05 0.62 -0.38
N LEU A 230 -8.69 0.26 0.86
CA LEU A 230 -8.99 -1.04 1.46
C LEU A 230 -10.40 -1.16 2.03
N PHE A 231 -11.11 -0.04 2.19
CA PHE A 231 -12.41 0.02 2.88
C PHE A 231 -13.53 0.39 1.90
N GLU A 232 -14.74 0.03 2.29
CA GLU A 232 -15.94 0.43 1.57
C GLU A 232 -16.22 1.93 1.75
N ASP A 233 -17.01 2.49 0.84
CA ASP A 233 -17.45 3.88 0.96
C ASP A 233 -18.11 4.13 2.33
N SER A 234 -17.76 5.23 2.96
CA SER A 234 -18.23 5.64 4.28
C SER A 234 -17.73 4.81 5.50
N GLU A 235 -16.80 3.88 5.32
CA GLU A 235 -16.16 3.16 6.42
C GLU A 235 -14.87 3.82 6.91
N PHE A 236 -14.20 4.59 6.06
CA PHE A 236 -12.93 5.24 6.36
C PHE A 236 -13.12 6.76 6.53
N VAL A 237 -12.88 7.25 7.74
CA VAL A 237 -12.94 8.67 8.08
C VAL A 237 -11.53 9.16 8.39
N GLU A 238 -10.98 10.04 7.56
CA GLU A 238 -9.69 10.67 7.79
C GLU A 238 -9.88 11.95 8.62
N ILE A 239 -9.13 12.05 9.71
CA ILE A 239 -9.19 13.17 10.67
C ILE A 239 -7.81 13.81 10.74
N PHE A 240 -7.68 15.00 10.18
CA PHE A 240 -6.44 15.77 10.30
C PHE A 240 -6.44 16.54 11.61
N VAL A 241 -5.46 16.28 12.45
CA VAL A 241 -5.26 17.00 13.72
C VAL A 241 -4.29 18.15 13.46
N ASP A 242 -4.88 19.33 13.27
CA ASP A 242 -4.18 20.58 13.01
C ASP A 242 -3.99 21.35 14.32
N THR A 243 -2.80 21.25 14.88
CA THR A 243 -2.44 22.00 16.10
C THR A 243 -1.51 23.14 15.70
N PRO A 244 -1.81 24.40 16.06
CA PRO A 244 -0.91 25.52 15.79
C PRO A 244 0.49 25.24 16.34
N LEU A 245 1.50 25.50 15.53
CA LEU A 245 2.88 25.55 15.98
C LEU A 245 3.06 26.91 16.66
N GLU A 246 3.23 26.90 17.98
CA GLU A 246 3.62 28.11 18.73
C GLU A 246 5.12 28.39 18.55
#